data_5921d83b9643697cb22e8ff2b4552dd5
#
_entry.id   5921d83b9643697cb22e8ff2b4552dd5
#
_cell.length_a   1.000
_cell.length_b   1.000
_cell.length_c   1.000
_cell.angle_alpha   90.00
_cell.angle_beta   90.00
_cell.angle_gamma   90.00
#
_symmetry.space_group_name_H-M   'P 1'
#
loop_
_entity.id
_entity.type
_entity.pdbx_description
1 polymer ?
#
loop_
_entity_poly.entity_id
_entity_poly.type
_entity_poly.pdbx_seq_one_letter_code
_entity_poly.pdbx_strand_id
1 'polypeptide(L)'
;MINMAYPIIGERERRLVNDVLDSRILASGKYVAQFEQSFAKYCGAEFGIANANGTTSLHTALLMFGIKPGDKVITTPFTFIATANSILFCGAKPVFVDIDPKTFNIDPVKLEEVLKKEKNVKAVLIVHLYGLPCDMDAMLKLKKRYKFKLIEDACQAHGAEFKKKKVGTFGDAAAFSFYATKNMMTGEGGIVLTNNAKANKYGRQIINHGREGHSTHTILGYNFRLTNLAAAIGIAQLEQLENWIAKRIANAKRYNEAFKDLEFLKPPHVPENCRHVFHQYTVRVSYKERESFMKYLSDKGVGSGIYYPCVIYKQPLYKKLGYKTGLCKEAEKAAMEVMSLPVHPSLSSVEVDEIIKVVKGYKR
;
A
#
# COMPACT_ATOMS: atom_id res chain seq x y z
N MET A 1 -1.39 22.01 16.03
CA MET A 1 -1.24 21.58 14.60
C MET A 1 -2.00 20.28 14.42
N ILE A 2 -2.85 20.19 13.41
CA ILE A 2 -3.55 18.99 13.02
C ILE A 2 -2.61 18.14 12.15
N ASN A 3 -2.18 16.99 12.69
CA ASN A 3 -1.15 16.16 12.04
C ASN A 3 -1.74 15.30 10.90
N MET A 4 -0.88 14.83 9.97
CA MET A 4 -1.25 13.94 8.86
C MET A 4 -1.67 12.54 9.30
N ALA A 5 -1.14 12.05 10.43
CA ALA A 5 -1.43 10.75 10.98
C ALA A 5 -1.35 10.79 12.50
N TYR A 6 -2.18 10.00 13.14
CA TYR A 6 -2.16 9.81 14.59
C TYR A 6 -2.54 8.35 14.91
N PRO A 7 -1.55 7.48 15.23
CA PRO A 7 -1.81 6.09 15.59
C PRO A 7 -2.68 5.98 16.83
N ILE A 8 -3.68 5.12 16.79
CA ILE A 8 -4.56 4.84 17.93
C ILE A 8 -4.06 3.59 18.65
N ILE A 9 -3.76 3.72 19.93
CA ILE A 9 -3.39 2.62 20.82
C ILE A 9 -4.26 2.71 22.07
N GLY A 10 -5.03 1.65 22.32
CA GLY A 10 -5.96 1.54 23.45
C GLY A 10 -5.53 0.47 24.46
N GLU A 11 -6.45 0.16 25.38
CA GLU A 11 -6.22 -0.85 26.41
C GLU A 11 -6.15 -2.28 25.84
N ARG A 12 -6.78 -2.52 24.70
CA ARG A 12 -6.77 -3.85 24.07
C ARG A 12 -5.36 -4.21 23.58
N GLU A 13 -4.67 -3.27 22.90
CA GLU A 13 -3.28 -3.44 22.48
C GLU A 13 -2.35 -3.63 23.69
N ARG A 14 -2.49 -2.79 24.73
CA ARG A 14 -1.67 -2.88 25.95
C ARG A 14 -1.82 -4.24 26.61
N ARG A 15 -3.05 -4.73 26.80
CA ARG A 15 -3.31 -6.03 27.40
C ARG A 15 -2.67 -7.16 26.59
N LEU A 16 -2.89 -7.23 25.29
CA LEU A 16 -2.33 -8.30 24.46
C LEU A 16 -0.80 -8.28 24.41
N VAL A 17 -0.19 -7.08 24.42
CA VAL A 17 1.28 -6.95 24.53
C VAL A 17 1.79 -7.46 25.87
N ASN A 18 1.11 -7.12 26.98
CA ASN A 18 1.48 -7.64 28.31
C ASN A 18 1.34 -9.17 28.38
N ASP A 19 0.24 -9.74 27.82
CA ASP A 19 0.09 -11.20 27.73
C ASP A 19 1.26 -11.87 26.98
N VAL A 20 1.82 -11.21 25.94
CA VAL A 20 3.02 -11.70 25.24
C VAL A 20 4.26 -11.61 26.13
N LEU A 21 4.45 -10.48 26.84
CA LEU A 21 5.58 -10.30 27.77
C LEU A 21 5.56 -11.35 28.88
N ASP A 22 4.41 -11.59 29.49
CA ASP A 22 4.20 -12.57 30.54
C ASP A 22 4.48 -14.02 30.06
N SER A 23 4.15 -14.31 28.78
CA SER A 23 4.42 -15.61 28.16
C SER A 23 5.91 -15.87 27.93
N ARG A 24 6.76 -14.85 27.91
CA ARG A 24 8.20 -14.89 27.58
C ARG A 24 8.50 -15.43 26.16
N ILE A 25 7.48 -15.62 25.28
CA ILE A 25 7.64 -16.05 23.90
C ILE A 25 7.50 -14.82 22.99
N LEU A 26 8.56 -14.05 22.85
CA LEU A 26 8.53 -12.73 22.20
C LEU A 26 8.63 -12.77 20.67
N ALA A 27 9.37 -13.76 20.13
CA ALA A 27 9.59 -13.91 18.70
C ALA A 27 8.31 -14.38 17.98
N SER A 28 8.41 -15.36 17.07
CA SER A 28 7.22 -15.93 16.42
C SER A 28 6.56 -17.00 17.28
N GLY A 29 5.22 -17.08 17.23
CA GLY A 29 4.46 -18.07 18.00
C GLY A 29 2.95 -17.95 17.79
N LYS A 30 2.17 -18.23 18.84
CA LYS A 30 0.70 -18.31 18.77
C LYS A 30 0.03 -16.99 18.30
N TYR A 31 0.55 -15.83 18.69
CA TYR A 31 -0.02 -14.54 18.28
C TYR A 31 0.22 -14.25 16.80
N VAL A 32 1.40 -14.63 16.28
CA VAL A 32 1.67 -14.52 14.83
C VAL A 32 0.71 -15.41 14.06
N ALA A 33 0.53 -16.68 14.46
CA ALA A 33 -0.39 -17.61 13.79
C ALA A 33 -1.85 -17.10 13.84
N GLN A 34 -2.29 -16.59 15.00
CA GLN A 34 -3.62 -16.01 15.16
C GLN A 34 -3.82 -14.78 14.26
N PHE A 35 -2.83 -13.89 14.20
CA PHE A 35 -2.87 -12.69 13.37
C PHE A 35 -2.92 -13.06 11.88
N GLU A 36 -2.08 -13.99 11.42
CA GLU A 36 -2.09 -14.50 10.05
C GLU A 36 -3.47 -15.03 9.65
N GLN A 37 -4.05 -15.90 10.48
CA GLN A 37 -5.37 -16.47 10.25
C GLN A 37 -6.47 -15.40 10.24
N SER A 38 -6.46 -14.49 11.21
CA SER A 38 -7.48 -13.45 11.35
C SER A 38 -7.44 -12.46 10.19
N PHE A 39 -6.26 -12.00 9.78
CA PHE A 39 -6.12 -11.06 8.67
C PHE A 39 -6.42 -11.72 7.31
N ALA A 40 -5.98 -12.97 7.09
CA ALA A 40 -6.34 -13.73 5.90
C ALA A 40 -7.86 -13.89 5.79
N LYS A 41 -8.52 -14.30 6.86
CA LYS A 41 -9.99 -14.41 6.95
C LYS A 41 -10.68 -13.07 6.67
N TYR A 42 -10.18 -11.98 7.24
CA TYR A 42 -10.74 -10.63 7.02
C TYR A 42 -10.71 -10.23 5.55
N CYS A 43 -9.63 -10.53 4.83
CA CYS A 43 -9.50 -10.25 3.41
C CYS A 43 -10.21 -11.29 2.51
N GLY A 44 -10.54 -12.49 3.04
CA GLY A 44 -11.08 -13.60 2.27
C GLY A 44 -10.01 -14.44 1.56
N ALA A 45 -8.78 -14.45 2.08
CA ALA A 45 -7.68 -15.28 1.62
C ALA A 45 -7.58 -16.58 2.44
N GLU A 46 -7.00 -17.62 1.83
CA GLU A 46 -6.79 -18.92 2.50
C GLU A 46 -5.57 -18.88 3.43
N PHE A 47 -4.49 -18.23 2.99
CA PHE A 47 -3.22 -18.19 3.73
C PHE A 47 -2.72 -16.76 3.93
N GLY A 48 -2.17 -16.51 5.14
CA GLY A 48 -1.40 -15.34 5.48
C GLY A 48 0.00 -15.74 5.96
N ILE A 49 1.02 -14.99 5.55
CA ILE A 49 2.41 -15.15 5.97
C ILE A 49 2.89 -13.82 6.52
N ALA A 50 2.97 -13.70 7.83
CA ALA A 50 3.39 -12.47 8.49
C ALA A 50 4.88 -12.21 8.29
N ASN A 51 5.21 -10.96 7.98
CA ASN A 51 6.55 -10.48 7.65
C ASN A 51 6.96 -9.31 8.55
N ALA A 52 8.25 -9.03 8.61
CA ALA A 52 8.82 -7.95 9.41
C ALA A 52 8.33 -6.55 8.99
N ASN A 53 7.99 -6.34 7.71
CA ASN A 53 7.44 -5.09 7.18
C ASN A 53 6.86 -5.28 5.77
N GLY A 54 6.25 -4.23 5.21
CA GLY A 54 5.67 -4.27 3.86
C GLY A 54 6.69 -4.52 2.74
N THR A 55 7.92 -4.01 2.88
CA THR A 55 8.99 -4.21 1.90
C THR A 55 9.39 -5.68 1.81
N THR A 56 9.56 -6.33 2.95
CA THR A 56 9.85 -7.78 3.00
C THR A 56 8.66 -8.61 2.55
N SER A 57 7.42 -8.14 2.75
CA SER A 57 6.22 -8.79 2.22
C SER A 57 6.19 -8.75 0.69
N LEU A 58 6.49 -7.61 0.06
CA LEU A 58 6.60 -7.48 -1.40
C LEU A 58 7.69 -8.39 -1.96
N HIS A 59 8.87 -8.40 -1.33
CA HIS A 59 9.98 -9.26 -1.71
C HIS A 59 9.61 -10.74 -1.60
N THR A 60 9.01 -11.16 -0.48
CA THR A 60 8.53 -12.53 -0.27
C THR A 60 7.49 -12.90 -1.33
N ALA A 61 6.51 -12.04 -1.62
CA ALA A 61 5.47 -12.30 -2.61
C ALA A 61 6.05 -12.55 -4.02
N LEU A 62 7.08 -11.79 -4.42
CA LEU A 62 7.77 -12.00 -5.70
C LEU A 62 8.57 -13.31 -5.72
N LEU A 63 9.36 -13.58 -4.67
CA LEU A 63 10.13 -14.82 -4.55
C LEU A 63 9.24 -16.07 -4.53
N MET A 64 8.07 -16.01 -3.88
CA MET A 64 7.10 -17.13 -3.82
C MET A 64 6.65 -17.59 -5.22
N PHE A 65 6.68 -16.71 -6.20
CA PHE A 65 6.31 -17.01 -7.58
C PHE A 65 7.51 -17.11 -8.53
N GLY A 66 8.71 -17.28 -7.95
CA GLY A 66 9.93 -17.64 -8.69
C GLY A 66 10.52 -16.47 -9.49
N ILE A 67 10.26 -15.23 -9.10
CA ILE A 67 10.93 -14.07 -9.71
C ILE A 67 12.41 -14.12 -9.37
N LYS A 68 13.28 -13.97 -10.39
CA LYS A 68 14.71 -14.20 -10.30
C LYS A 68 15.48 -13.27 -11.25
N PRO A 69 16.83 -13.26 -11.19
CA PRO A 69 17.67 -12.52 -12.15
C PRO A 69 17.33 -12.84 -13.61
N GLY A 70 17.22 -11.76 -14.41
CA GLY A 70 16.85 -11.82 -15.84
C GLY A 70 15.35 -11.69 -16.10
N ASP A 71 14.49 -11.85 -15.10
CA ASP A 71 13.06 -11.64 -15.26
C ASP A 71 12.71 -10.15 -15.32
N LYS A 72 11.57 -9.84 -15.96
CA LYS A 72 10.97 -8.50 -15.95
C LYS A 72 9.69 -8.51 -15.14
N VAL A 73 9.52 -7.50 -14.28
CA VAL A 73 8.29 -7.26 -13.53
C VAL A 73 7.79 -5.86 -13.85
N ILE A 74 6.56 -5.77 -14.36
CA ILE A 74 5.93 -4.49 -14.66
C ILE A 74 5.34 -3.91 -13.38
N THR A 75 5.51 -2.58 -13.19
CA THR A 75 4.87 -1.83 -12.10
C THR A 75 4.69 -0.36 -12.50
N THR A 76 4.08 0.44 -11.62
CA THR A 76 3.97 1.90 -11.79
C THR A 76 5.18 2.62 -11.18
N PRO A 77 5.61 3.75 -11.75
CA PRO A 77 6.65 4.57 -11.12
C PRO A 77 6.12 5.54 -10.06
N PHE A 78 4.79 5.68 -9.92
CA PHE A 78 4.14 6.59 -8.99
C PHE A 78 3.64 5.83 -7.77
N THR A 79 4.56 5.47 -6.90
CA THR A 79 4.33 4.73 -5.66
C THR A 79 5.51 4.91 -4.70
N PHE A 80 5.42 4.33 -3.49
CA PHE A 80 6.58 4.23 -2.61
C PHE A 80 7.67 3.35 -3.24
N ILE A 81 8.91 3.75 -3.05
CA ILE A 81 10.07 3.12 -3.72
C ILE A 81 10.20 1.61 -3.44
N ALA A 82 9.67 1.13 -2.31
CA ALA A 82 9.72 -0.28 -1.92
C ALA A 82 9.07 -1.21 -2.96
N THR A 83 8.02 -0.73 -3.67
CA THR A 83 7.36 -1.49 -4.75
C THR A 83 8.37 -1.90 -5.83
N ALA A 84 9.18 -0.95 -6.32
CA ALA A 84 10.17 -1.27 -7.36
C ALA A 84 11.46 -1.86 -6.79
N ASN A 85 11.88 -1.47 -5.57
CA ASN A 85 13.06 -2.05 -4.93
C ASN A 85 12.88 -3.54 -4.65
N SER A 86 11.67 -4.01 -4.31
CA SER A 86 11.41 -5.44 -4.09
C SER A 86 11.68 -6.27 -5.36
N ILE A 87 11.47 -5.69 -6.54
CA ILE A 87 11.81 -6.30 -7.83
C ILE A 87 13.34 -6.40 -7.99
N LEU A 88 14.05 -5.30 -7.66
CA LEU A 88 15.51 -5.28 -7.70
C LEU A 88 16.13 -6.28 -6.70
N PHE A 89 15.53 -6.47 -5.53
CA PHE A 89 15.98 -7.46 -4.54
C PHE A 89 15.91 -8.90 -5.05
N CYS A 90 15.00 -9.19 -6.00
CA CYS A 90 14.97 -10.47 -6.71
C CYS A 90 16.00 -10.57 -7.85
N GLY A 91 16.83 -9.54 -8.09
CA GLY A 91 17.70 -9.43 -9.24
C GLY A 91 16.94 -9.21 -10.57
N ALA A 92 15.64 -8.98 -10.51
CA ALA A 92 14.78 -8.75 -11.66
C ALA A 92 14.77 -7.27 -12.08
N LYS A 93 14.28 -7.00 -13.30
CA LYS A 93 14.24 -5.64 -13.86
C LYS A 93 12.83 -5.05 -13.73
N PRO A 94 12.63 -3.93 -13.01
CA PRO A 94 11.39 -3.16 -13.07
C PRO A 94 11.15 -2.59 -14.46
N VAL A 95 9.94 -2.74 -14.98
CA VAL A 95 9.44 -2.08 -16.20
C VAL A 95 8.30 -1.16 -15.79
N PHE A 96 8.44 0.13 -16.06
CA PHE A 96 7.46 1.12 -15.60
C PHE A 96 6.38 1.37 -16.64
N VAL A 97 5.14 1.43 -16.16
CA VAL A 97 3.92 1.76 -16.92
C VAL A 97 3.26 2.98 -16.28
N ASP A 98 2.77 3.89 -17.11
CA ASP A 98 2.13 5.12 -16.64
C ASP A 98 0.82 4.86 -15.91
N ILE A 99 0.35 5.87 -15.21
CA ILE A 99 -0.85 5.85 -14.40
C ILE A 99 -2.07 6.42 -15.15
N ASP A 100 -3.25 6.01 -14.73
CA ASP A 100 -4.48 6.75 -15.03
C ASP A 100 -4.47 8.07 -14.24
N PRO A 101 -4.66 9.22 -14.92
CA PRO A 101 -4.54 10.54 -14.30
C PRO A 101 -5.63 10.85 -13.26
N LYS A 102 -6.74 10.09 -13.23
CA LYS A 102 -7.83 10.29 -12.27
C LYS A 102 -7.64 9.49 -10.99
N THR A 103 -7.21 8.23 -11.15
CA THR A 103 -7.11 7.28 -10.03
C THR A 103 -5.69 7.16 -9.48
N PHE A 104 -4.67 7.62 -10.22
CA PHE A 104 -3.23 7.45 -9.94
C PHE A 104 -2.75 5.98 -9.90
N ASN A 105 -3.63 5.04 -10.14
CA ASN A 105 -3.30 3.62 -10.30
C ASN A 105 -2.77 3.34 -11.70
N ILE A 106 -2.10 2.19 -11.88
CA ILE A 106 -1.58 1.78 -13.19
C ILE A 106 -2.69 1.80 -14.25
N ASP A 107 -2.42 2.42 -15.42
CA ASP A 107 -3.36 2.49 -16.53
C ASP A 107 -3.41 1.15 -17.28
N PRO A 108 -4.59 0.47 -17.34
CA PRO A 108 -4.73 -0.82 -18.02
C PRO A 108 -4.41 -0.77 -19.52
N VAL A 109 -4.71 0.35 -20.18
CA VAL A 109 -4.45 0.52 -21.63
C VAL A 109 -2.94 0.62 -21.86
N LYS A 110 -2.25 1.43 -21.06
CA LYS A 110 -0.78 1.55 -21.10
C LYS A 110 -0.09 0.25 -20.71
N LEU A 111 -0.65 -0.47 -19.73
CA LEU A 111 -0.16 -1.79 -19.36
C LEU A 111 -0.22 -2.76 -20.56
N GLU A 112 -1.34 -2.80 -21.30
CA GLU A 112 -1.47 -3.68 -22.46
C GLU A 112 -0.48 -3.29 -23.58
N GLU A 113 -0.27 -1.99 -23.82
CA GLU A 113 0.72 -1.51 -24.80
C GLU A 113 2.14 -2.02 -24.48
N VAL A 114 2.51 -2.02 -23.20
CA VAL A 114 3.83 -2.51 -22.73
C VAL A 114 3.91 -4.03 -22.82
N LEU A 115 2.85 -4.74 -22.40
CA LEU A 115 2.78 -6.22 -22.50
C LEU A 115 2.90 -6.74 -23.94
N LYS A 116 2.43 -5.98 -24.93
CA LYS A 116 2.59 -6.32 -26.37
C LYS A 116 4.05 -6.21 -26.84
N LYS A 117 4.83 -5.30 -26.24
CA LYS A 117 6.21 -4.99 -26.66
C LYS A 117 7.26 -5.75 -25.87
N GLU A 118 7.01 -5.93 -24.56
CA GLU A 118 7.97 -6.51 -23.65
C GLU A 118 7.92 -8.04 -23.64
N LYS A 119 9.07 -8.66 -23.90
CA LYS A 119 9.22 -10.12 -23.78
C LYS A 119 9.67 -10.49 -22.36
N ASN A 120 9.35 -11.72 -21.94
CA ASN A 120 9.76 -12.28 -20.63
C ASN A 120 9.21 -11.54 -19.41
N VAL A 121 8.03 -10.94 -19.52
CA VAL A 121 7.30 -10.42 -18.36
C VAL A 121 6.80 -11.58 -17.52
N LYS A 122 7.33 -11.73 -16.32
CA LYS A 122 6.95 -12.81 -15.39
C LYS A 122 5.81 -12.41 -14.46
N ALA A 123 5.81 -11.15 -14.02
CA ALA A 123 4.79 -10.63 -13.13
C ALA A 123 4.42 -9.19 -13.47
N VAL A 124 3.21 -8.80 -13.04
CA VAL A 124 2.77 -7.42 -12.90
C VAL A 124 2.50 -7.18 -11.43
N LEU A 125 3.19 -6.19 -10.86
CA LEU A 125 3.03 -5.75 -9.48
C LEU A 125 2.24 -4.43 -9.51
N ILE A 126 0.93 -4.53 -9.28
CA ILE A 126 0.03 -3.37 -9.20
C ILE A 126 0.02 -2.78 -7.82
N VAL A 127 -0.31 -1.49 -7.71
CA VAL A 127 -0.41 -0.79 -6.43
C VAL A 127 -1.82 -0.24 -6.26
N HIS A 128 -2.47 -0.55 -5.15
CA HIS A 128 -3.73 0.07 -4.76
C HIS A 128 -3.44 1.37 -4.01
N LEU A 129 -3.07 2.40 -4.80
CA LEU A 129 -2.48 3.63 -4.28
C LEU A 129 -3.48 4.42 -3.43
N TYR A 130 -3.01 4.99 -2.33
CA TYR A 130 -3.78 5.79 -1.35
C TYR A 130 -4.96 5.06 -0.70
N GLY A 131 -5.14 3.76 -1.00
CA GLY A 131 -6.26 2.96 -0.55
C GLY A 131 -7.40 2.85 -1.57
N LEU A 132 -7.14 3.21 -2.83
CA LEU A 132 -8.06 3.02 -3.96
C LEU A 132 -7.68 1.76 -4.74
N PRO A 133 -8.61 0.79 -4.93
CA PRO A 133 -8.35 -0.36 -5.78
C PRO A 133 -8.02 0.01 -7.22
N CYS A 134 -7.11 -0.75 -7.84
CA CYS A 134 -6.96 -0.75 -9.30
C CYS A 134 -8.24 -1.27 -9.99
N ASP A 135 -8.38 -1.04 -11.29
CA ASP A 135 -9.40 -1.72 -12.11
C ASP A 135 -9.09 -3.21 -12.22
N MET A 136 -9.64 -3.99 -11.28
CA MET A 136 -9.33 -5.41 -11.19
C MET A 136 -9.94 -6.23 -12.32
N ASP A 137 -11.02 -5.79 -12.95
CA ASP A 137 -11.59 -6.47 -14.14
C ASP A 137 -10.60 -6.39 -15.31
N ALA A 138 -10.05 -5.21 -15.56
CA ALA A 138 -9.04 -5.02 -16.59
C ALA A 138 -7.77 -5.80 -16.27
N MET A 139 -7.28 -5.76 -15.01
CA MET A 139 -6.09 -6.49 -14.59
C MET A 139 -6.25 -8.01 -14.79
N LEU A 140 -7.38 -8.59 -14.39
CA LEU A 140 -7.65 -10.03 -14.52
C LEU A 140 -7.81 -10.45 -15.99
N LYS A 141 -8.43 -9.60 -16.83
CA LYS A 141 -8.52 -9.82 -18.28
C LYS A 141 -7.13 -9.87 -18.93
N LEU A 142 -6.25 -8.91 -18.57
CA LEU A 142 -4.87 -8.87 -19.07
C LEU A 142 -4.06 -10.07 -18.54
N LYS A 143 -4.18 -10.42 -17.25
CA LYS A 143 -3.55 -11.62 -16.66
C LYS A 143 -3.91 -12.88 -17.43
N LYS A 144 -5.21 -13.08 -17.74
CA LYS A 144 -5.68 -14.25 -18.50
C LYS A 144 -5.06 -14.30 -19.91
N ARG A 145 -4.99 -13.14 -20.58
CA ARG A 145 -4.48 -13.04 -21.97
C ARG A 145 -2.96 -13.23 -22.06
N TYR A 146 -2.21 -12.57 -21.17
CA TYR A 146 -0.74 -12.52 -21.22
C TYR A 146 -0.04 -13.50 -20.26
N LYS A 147 -0.79 -14.20 -19.42
CA LYS A 147 -0.34 -15.29 -18.52
C LYS A 147 0.79 -14.91 -17.55
N PHE A 148 0.84 -13.67 -17.09
CA PHE A 148 1.76 -13.22 -16.06
C PHE A 148 1.24 -13.52 -14.64
N LYS A 149 2.12 -13.47 -13.64
CA LYS A 149 1.75 -13.49 -12.22
C LYS A 149 1.28 -12.09 -11.81
N LEU A 150 0.10 -11.99 -11.21
CA LEU A 150 -0.44 -10.72 -10.69
C LEU A 150 -0.18 -10.65 -9.19
N ILE A 151 0.62 -9.67 -8.77
CA ILE A 151 0.91 -9.38 -7.37
C ILE A 151 0.29 -8.04 -7.01
N GLU A 152 -0.42 -7.99 -5.87
CA GLU A 152 -1.06 -6.77 -5.37
C GLU A 152 -0.17 -6.13 -4.30
N ASP A 153 0.34 -4.92 -4.53
CA ASP A 153 0.84 -4.06 -3.46
C ASP A 153 -0.37 -3.36 -2.82
N ALA A 154 -0.88 -3.96 -1.77
CA ALA A 154 -2.01 -3.48 -0.99
C ALA A 154 -1.56 -2.78 0.32
N CYS A 155 -0.29 -2.35 0.41
CA CYS A 155 0.30 -1.72 1.60
C CYS A 155 -0.41 -0.44 2.06
N GLN A 156 -1.29 0.12 1.24
CA GLN A 156 -2.10 1.31 1.54
C GLN A 156 -3.61 1.02 1.51
N ALA A 157 -4.03 -0.25 1.34
CA ALA A 157 -5.39 -0.57 0.93
C ALA A 157 -6.11 -1.59 1.84
N HIS A 158 -5.80 -1.58 3.15
CA HIS A 158 -6.46 -2.42 4.16
C HIS A 158 -7.98 -2.19 4.14
N GLY A 159 -8.76 -3.21 3.77
CA GLY A 159 -10.21 -3.13 3.69
C GLY A 159 -10.78 -2.41 2.45
N ALA A 160 -9.94 -2.02 1.49
CA ALA A 160 -10.41 -1.50 0.20
C ALA A 160 -11.10 -2.60 -0.61
N GLU A 161 -12.15 -2.23 -1.36
CA GLU A 161 -12.95 -3.21 -2.12
C GLU A 161 -13.15 -2.77 -3.57
N PHE A 162 -13.06 -3.74 -4.47
CA PHE A 162 -13.51 -3.63 -5.84
C PHE A 162 -14.72 -4.55 -6.04
N LYS A 163 -15.86 -3.99 -6.45
CA LYS A 163 -17.13 -4.74 -6.59
C LYS A 163 -17.48 -5.57 -5.34
N LYS A 164 -17.36 -4.97 -4.15
CA LYS A 164 -17.64 -5.57 -2.82
C LYS A 164 -16.70 -6.73 -2.43
N LYS A 165 -15.64 -7.00 -3.19
CA LYS A 165 -14.59 -7.96 -2.84
C LYS A 165 -13.35 -7.21 -2.39
N LYS A 166 -12.79 -7.56 -1.22
CA LYS A 166 -11.58 -6.94 -0.68
C LYS A 166 -10.37 -7.18 -1.58
N VAL A 167 -9.54 -6.15 -1.76
CA VAL A 167 -8.22 -6.30 -2.38
C VAL A 167 -7.33 -7.21 -1.54
N GLY A 168 -6.34 -7.79 -2.19
CA GLY A 168 -5.46 -8.78 -1.56
C GLY A 168 -5.82 -10.24 -1.89
N THR A 169 -6.89 -10.45 -2.68
CA THR A 169 -7.36 -11.79 -3.08
C THR A 169 -7.67 -11.93 -4.56
N PHE A 170 -7.34 -10.92 -5.37
CA PHE A 170 -7.54 -10.95 -6.83
C PHE A 170 -6.32 -11.53 -7.55
N GLY A 171 -5.13 -11.22 -7.07
CA GLY A 171 -3.86 -11.68 -7.64
C GLY A 171 -3.46 -13.09 -7.22
N ASP A 172 -2.24 -13.49 -7.62
CA ASP A 172 -1.61 -14.73 -7.15
C ASP A 172 -1.12 -14.55 -5.71
N ALA A 173 -0.71 -13.34 -5.32
CA ALA A 173 -0.42 -12.91 -3.95
C ALA A 173 -0.68 -11.42 -3.77
N ALA A 174 -0.77 -11.00 -2.51
CA ALA A 174 -0.83 -9.61 -2.12
C ALA A 174 0.06 -9.32 -0.91
N ALA A 175 0.68 -8.15 -0.88
CA ALA A 175 1.47 -7.68 0.24
C ALA A 175 0.79 -6.51 0.94
N PHE A 176 0.77 -6.54 2.28
CA PHE A 176 0.29 -5.46 3.13
C PHE A 176 1.41 -4.98 4.06
N SER A 177 1.30 -3.75 4.51
CA SER A 177 2.22 -3.12 5.47
C SER A 177 1.46 -2.68 6.72
N PHE A 178 2.04 -2.92 7.87
CA PHE A 178 1.50 -2.45 9.15
C PHE A 178 2.43 -1.39 9.79
N TYR A 179 3.09 -0.58 8.95
CA TYR A 179 3.84 0.57 9.42
C TYR A 179 2.95 1.54 10.19
N ALA A 180 3.52 2.26 11.15
CA ALA A 180 2.82 3.10 12.12
C ALA A 180 1.77 4.07 11.56
N THR A 181 1.89 4.52 10.29
CA THR A 181 0.94 5.46 9.66
C THR A 181 -0.17 4.78 8.87
N LYS A 182 -0.15 3.43 8.73
CA LYS A 182 -1.14 2.68 7.95
C LYS A 182 -2.53 2.68 8.62
N ASN A 183 -3.55 2.25 7.88
CA ASN A 183 -4.93 2.23 8.37
C ASN A 183 -5.12 1.32 9.60
N MET A 184 -4.30 0.31 9.74
CA MET A 184 -3.98 -0.43 10.96
C MET A 184 -2.47 -0.64 11.02
N MET A 185 -1.90 -0.78 12.21
CA MET A 185 -0.45 -0.80 12.37
C MET A 185 0.01 -1.83 13.43
N THR A 186 1.29 -2.15 13.38
CA THR A 186 2.00 -2.93 14.42
C THR A 186 3.32 -2.27 14.85
N GLY A 187 3.48 -0.97 14.54
CA GLY A 187 4.75 -0.25 14.57
C GLY A 187 5.53 -0.50 13.28
N GLU A 188 6.13 -1.66 13.16
CA GLU A 188 6.60 -2.29 11.93
C GLU A 188 5.93 -3.64 11.78
N GLY A 189 5.63 -4.03 10.54
CA GLY A 189 5.02 -5.31 10.21
C GLY A 189 4.51 -5.36 8.77
N GLY A 190 4.24 -6.55 8.32
CA GLY A 190 3.62 -6.81 7.03
C GLY A 190 3.05 -8.22 6.96
N ILE A 191 2.34 -8.51 5.89
CA ILE A 191 1.81 -9.85 5.60
C ILE A 191 1.72 -10.07 4.10
N VAL A 192 1.98 -11.30 3.67
CA VAL A 192 1.63 -11.76 2.33
C VAL A 192 0.39 -12.61 2.42
N LEU A 193 -0.59 -12.36 1.56
CA LEU A 193 -1.77 -13.20 1.37
C LEU A 193 -1.65 -13.99 0.08
N THR A 194 -2.13 -15.24 0.08
CA THR A 194 -2.24 -16.07 -1.12
C THR A 194 -3.28 -17.18 -0.93
N ASN A 195 -3.85 -17.67 -2.04
CA ASN A 195 -4.70 -18.87 -2.06
C ASN A 195 -3.96 -20.09 -2.64
N ASN A 196 -2.63 -19.99 -2.80
CA ASN A 196 -1.80 -21.07 -3.35
C ASN A 196 -1.01 -21.77 -2.24
N ALA A 197 -1.40 -22.98 -1.90
CA ALA A 197 -0.77 -23.78 -0.83
C ALA A 197 0.74 -24.03 -1.06
N LYS A 198 1.17 -24.25 -2.31
CA LYS A 198 2.60 -24.43 -2.63
C LYS A 198 3.38 -23.13 -2.40
N ALA A 199 2.83 -21.99 -2.85
CA ALA A 199 3.42 -20.68 -2.62
C ALA A 199 3.47 -20.36 -1.13
N ASN A 200 2.42 -20.67 -0.36
CA ASN A 200 2.41 -20.51 1.10
C ASN A 200 3.54 -21.33 1.76
N LYS A 201 3.68 -22.63 1.44
CA LYS A 201 4.78 -23.46 1.98
C LYS A 201 6.14 -22.83 1.66
N TYR A 202 6.36 -22.41 0.42
CA TYR A 202 7.62 -21.81 -0.02
C TYR A 202 7.88 -20.45 0.64
N GLY A 203 6.85 -19.61 0.77
CA GLY A 203 6.95 -18.33 1.47
C GLY A 203 7.34 -18.44 2.93
N ARG A 204 6.82 -19.44 3.64
CA ARG A 204 7.21 -19.74 5.03
C ARG A 204 8.67 -20.15 5.16
N GLN A 205 9.22 -20.86 4.17
CA GLN A 205 10.66 -21.16 4.12
C GLN A 205 11.47 -19.88 3.86
N ILE A 206 11.05 -19.05 2.89
CA ILE A 206 11.73 -17.79 2.54
C ILE A 206 11.91 -16.91 3.78
N ILE A 207 10.86 -16.66 4.55
CA ILE A 207 10.91 -15.76 5.71
C ILE A 207 11.68 -16.32 6.91
N ASN A 208 12.02 -17.60 6.89
CA ASN A 208 12.67 -18.31 8.00
C ASN A 208 13.92 -19.08 7.54
N HIS A 209 14.91 -18.36 6.99
CA HIS A 209 16.23 -18.88 6.63
C HIS A 209 16.22 -20.07 5.64
N GLY A 210 15.16 -20.25 4.84
CA GLY A 210 15.02 -21.37 3.93
C GLY A 210 14.78 -22.72 4.62
N ARG A 211 14.29 -22.69 5.86
CA ARG A 211 14.20 -23.85 6.74
C ARG A 211 13.02 -24.76 6.37
N GLU A 212 13.31 -26.07 6.28
CA GLU A 212 12.35 -27.15 6.18
C GLU A 212 12.55 -28.13 7.36
N GLY A 213 11.50 -28.35 8.17
CA GLY A 213 11.63 -29.10 9.41
C GLY A 213 12.46 -28.40 10.48
N HIS A 214 13.21 -29.14 11.30
CA HIS A 214 13.90 -28.60 12.47
C HIS A 214 15.26 -27.95 12.16
N SER A 215 16.07 -28.53 11.29
CA SER A 215 17.48 -28.13 11.09
C SER A 215 17.93 -28.11 9.64
N THR A 216 17.08 -28.47 8.69
CA THR A 216 17.43 -28.49 7.26
C THR A 216 17.08 -27.17 6.59
N HIS A 217 18.00 -26.62 5.80
CA HIS A 217 17.81 -25.41 5.01
C HIS A 217 17.91 -25.79 3.53
N THR A 218 16.78 -25.79 2.82
CA THR A 218 16.69 -26.33 1.45
C THR A 218 16.74 -25.25 0.38
N ILE A 219 16.54 -23.98 0.78
CA ILE A 219 16.57 -22.83 -0.13
C ILE A 219 17.29 -21.66 0.53
N LEU A 220 17.70 -20.68 -0.26
CA LEU A 220 18.13 -19.39 0.26
C LEU A 220 16.93 -18.68 0.90
N GLY A 221 17.00 -18.43 2.20
CA GLY A 221 15.96 -17.75 2.95
C GLY A 221 16.51 -16.58 3.76
N TYR A 222 15.60 -15.84 4.36
CA TYR A 222 15.87 -14.59 5.09
C TYR A 222 15.31 -14.68 6.50
N ASN A 223 15.65 -13.72 7.35
CA ASN A 223 14.96 -13.50 8.60
C ASN A 223 13.95 -12.36 8.45
N PHE A 224 12.76 -12.68 7.92
CA PHE A 224 11.67 -11.73 7.70
C PHE A 224 10.47 -11.98 8.63
N ARG A 225 10.68 -12.73 9.71
CA ARG A 225 9.62 -13.10 10.66
C ARG A 225 9.06 -11.89 11.40
N LEU A 226 7.74 -11.89 11.60
CA LEU A 226 7.07 -10.99 12.54
C LEU A 226 7.23 -11.50 13.97
N THR A 227 7.24 -10.61 14.95
CA THR A 227 7.26 -10.96 16.38
C THR A 227 5.85 -11.14 16.93
N ASN A 228 5.71 -11.91 18.02
CA ASN A 228 4.44 -12.00 18.77
C ASN A 228 4.01 -10.63 19.32
N LEU A 229 4.94 -9.77 19.72
CA LEU A 229 4.63 -8.42 20.20
C LEU A 229 3.91 -7.59 19.12
N ALA A 230 4.45 -7.56 17.90
CA ALA A 230 3.83 -6.86 16.78
C ALA A 230 2.49 -7.51 16.38
N ALA A 231 2.42 -8.84 16.35
CA ALA A 231 1.21 -9.57 16.04
C ALA A 231 0.07 -9.32 17.07
N ALA A 232 0.40 -9.21 18.34
CA ALA A 232 -0.56 -8.88 19.41
C ALA A 232 -1.20 -7.51 19.18
N ILE A 233 -0.41 -6.51 18.82
CA ILE A 233 -0.93 -5.20 18.40
C ILE A 233 -1.83 -5.37 17.18
N GLY A 234 -1.37 -6.10 16.14
CA GLY A 234 -2.11 -6.33 14.91
C GLY A 234 -3.49 -6.98 15.10
N ILE A 235 -3.62 -7.91 16.06
CA ILE A 235 -4.89 -8.55 16.42
C ILE A 235 -5.88 -7.48 16.95
N ALA A 236 -5.45 -6.66 17.92
CA ALA A 236 -6.31 -5.61 18.48
C ALA A 236 -6.69 -4.54 17.43
N GLN A 237 -5.74 -4.14 16.60
CA GLN A 237 -5.95 -3.17 15.52
C GLN A 237 -6.97 -3.69 14.49
N LEU A 238 -6.91 -4.98 14.15
CA LEU A 238 -7.84 -5.59 13.20
C LEU A 238 -9.29 -5.57 13.69
N GLU A 239 -9.51 -5.73 15.01
CA GLU A 239 -10.82 -5.66 15.65
C GLU A 239 -11.50 -4.29 15.42
N GLN A 240 -10.71 -3.21 15.20
CA GLN A 240 -11.20 -1.83 15.03
C GLN A 240 -11.12 -1.30 13.60
N LEU A 241 -10.49 -2.04 12.70
CA LEU A 241 -10.14 -1.55 11.36
C LEU A 241 -11.36 -1.00 10.59
N GLU A 242 -12.47 -1.71 10.57
CA GLU A 242 -13.68 -1.27 9.84
C GLU A 242 -14.27 0.02 10.42
N ASN A 243 -14.24 0.20 11.74
CA ASN A 243 -14.68 1.43 12.40
C ASN A 243 -13.80 2.62 11.97
N TRP A 244 -12.48 2.41 11.89
CA TRP A 244 -11.55 3.47 11.46
C TRP A 244 -11.67 3.79 9.98
N ILE A 245 -11.91 2.78 9.14
CA ILE A 245 -12.18 2.98 7.70
C ILE A 245 -13.47 3.80 7.53
N ALA A 246 -14.53 3.47 8.26
CA ALA A 246 -15.79 4.21 8.19
C ALA A 246 -15.58 5.70 8.54
N LYS A 247 -14.80 6.01 9.57
CA LYS A 247 -14.46 7.40 9.94
C LYS A 247 -13.64 8.11 8.83
N ARG A 248 -12.65 7.44 8.24
CA ARG A 248 -11.88 8.00 7.11
C ARG A 248 -12.78 8.32 5.92
N ILE A 249 -13.69 7.42 5.57
CA ILE A 249 -14.67 7.61 4.49
C ILE A 249 -15.61 8.78 4.81
N ALA A 250 -16.09 8.89 6.05
CA ALA A 250 -16.94 10.00 6.47
C ALA A 250 -16.22 11.35 6.39
N ASN A 251 -14.96 11.43 6.84
CA ASN A 251 -14.15 12.63 6.72
C ASN A 251 -13.92 13.01 5.25
N ALA A 252 -13.55 12.03 4.41
CA ALA A 252 -13.35 12.25 2.98
C ALA A 252 -14.62 12.71 2.27
N LYS A 253 -15.80 12.17 2.64
CA LYS A 253 -17.08 12.62 2.09
C LYS A 253 -17.36 14.10 2.40
N ARG A 254 -17.07 14.54 3.63
CA ARG A 254 -17.19 15.94 4.03
C ARG A 254 -16.26 16.85 3.22
N TYR A 255 -15.01 16.43 3.01
CA TYR A 255 -14.05 17.15 2.17
C TYR A 255 -14.50 17.22 0.72
N ASN A 256 -14.93 16.09 0.13
CA ASN A 256 -15.41 16.08 -1.25
C ASN A 256 -16.56 17.06 -1.47
N GLU A 257 -17.54 17.13 -0.55
CA GLU A 257 -18.65 18.06 -0.63
C GLU A 257 -18.18 19.50 -0.47
N ALA A 258 -17.27 19.78 0.46
CA ALA A 258 -16.78 21.11 0.74
C ALA A 258 -15.87 21.69 -0.37
N PHE A 259 -15.18 20.83 -1.12
CA PHE A 259 -14.13 21.22 -2.08
C PHE A 259 -14.54 21.06 -3.54
N LYS A 260 -15.72 20.50 -3.85
CA LYS A 260 -16.15 20.19 -5.22
C LYS A 260 -16.13 21.40 -6.18
N ASP A 261 -16.39 22.59 -5.66
CA ASP A 261 -16.49 23.83 -6.43
C ASP A 261 -15.19 24.69 -6.36
N LEU A 262 -14.11 24.18 -5.74
CA LEU A 262 -12.84 24.90 -5.67
C LEU A 262 -12.04 24.69 -6.96
N GLU A 263 -11.85 25.75 -7.75
CA GLU A 263 -11.14 25.65 -9.03
C GLU A 263 -9.67 25.25 -8.90
N PHE A 264 -8.99 25.66 -7.80
CA PHE A 264 -7.56 25.43 -7.61
C PHE A 264 -7.23 24.03 -7.08
N LEU A 265 -8.22 23.31 -6.56
CA LEU A 265 -8.07 22.02 -5.92
C LEU A 265 -9.05 21.00 -6.52
N LYS A 266 -8.54 19.83 -6.89
CA LYS A 266 -9.39 18.72 -7.35
C LYS A 266 -9.38 17.58 -6.33
N PRO A 267 -10.55 17.27 -5.74
CA PRO A 267 -10.70 16.10 -4.86
C PRO A 267 -10.35 14.78 -5.56
N PRO A 268 -10.06 13.71 -4.80
CA PRO A 268 -9.78 12.39 -5.35
C PRO A 268 -11.02 11.83 -6.08
N HIS A 269 -10.78 11.25 -7.25
CA HIS A 269 -11.81 10.52 -8.00
C HIS A 269 -11.94 9.09 -7.46
N VAL A 270 -13.17 8.67 -7.16
CA VAL A 270 -13.47 7.31 -6.71
C VAL A 270 -14.48 6.68 -7.68
N PRO A 271 -14.12 5.63 -8.43
CA PRO A 271 -15.06 4.88 -9.27
C PRO A 271 -16.18 4.25 -8.44
N GLU A 272 -17.40 4.17 -8.98
CA GLU A 272 -18.59 3.67 -8.28
C GLU A 272 -18.47 2.22 -7.77
N ASN A 273 -17.67 1.40 -8.47
CA ASN A 273 -17.43 0.02 -8.11
C ASN A 273 -16.31 -0.18 -7.08
N CYS A 274 -15.73 0.91 -6.55
CA CYS A 274 -14.63 0.89 -5.59
C CYS A 274 -15.05 1.42 -4.22
N ARG A 275 -14.61 0.73 -3.16
CA ARG A 275 -14.57 1.26 -1.80
C ARG A 275 -13.16 1.78 -1.54
N HIS A 276 -12.98 3.10 -1.62
CA HIS A 276 -11.72 3.75 -1.26
C HIS A 276 -11.62 3.90 0.26
N VAL A 277 -10.53 3.41 0.88
CA VAL A 277 -10.35 3.45 2.34
C VAL A 277 -9.58 4.67 2.83
N PHE A 278 -9.22 5.57 1.93
CA PHE A 278 -8.55 6.85 2.20
C PHE A 278 -7.40 6.72 3.19
N HIS A 279 -6.43 5.84 2.86
CA HIS A 279 -5.15 5.86 3.56
C HIS A 279 -4.54 7.27 3.48
N GLN A 280 -4.66 7.90 2.31
CA GLN A 280 -4.42 9.31 2.09
C GLN A 280 -5.65 9.96 1.44
N TYR A 281 -5.97 11.18 1.85
CA TYR A 281 -6.89 12.03 1.10
C TYR A 281 -6.05 12.94 0.21
N THR A 282 -5.78 12.47 -1.00
CA THR A 282 -4.86 13.13 -1.94
C THR A 282 -5.63 13.96 -2.94
N VAL A 283 -5.33 15.22 -2.99
CA VAL A 283 -5.90 16.21 -3.93
C VAL A 283 -4.87 16.60 -4.98
N ARG A 284 -5.33 17.12 -6.12
CA ARG A 284 -4.46 17.79 -7.11
C ARG A 284 -4.58 19.30 -6.97
N VAL A 285 -3.44 19.97 -6.92
CA VAL A 285 -3.31 21.42 -6.92
C VAL A 285 -2.30 21.80 -8.01
N SER A 286 -2.50 22.92 -8.68
CA SER A 286 -1.51 23.41 -9.67
C SER A 286 -0.12 23.43 -9.05
N TYR A 287 0.89 22.93 -9.79
CA TYR A 287 2.28 22.92 -9.30
C TYR A 287 2.79 24.32 -8.92
N LYS A 288 2.25 25.37 -9.53
CA LYS A 288 2.59 26.77 -9.24
C LYS A 288 2.06 27.22 -7.87
N GLU A 289 0.99 26.62 -7.39
CA GLU A 289 0.29 26.99 -6.16
C GLU A 289 0.55 26.04 -5.00
N ARG A 290 1.03 24.80 -5.29
CA ARG A 290 1.16 23.76 -4.26
C ARG A 290 2.01 24.18 -3.07
N GLU A 291 3.18 24.76 -3.30
CA GLU A 291 4.09 25.19 -2.21
C GLU A 291 3.50 26.32 -1.37
N SER A 292 2.94 27.35 -2.02
CA SER A 292 2.29 28.46 -1.30
C SER A 292 1.06 27.99 -0.51
N PHE A 293 0.27 27.07 -1.09
CA PHE A 293 -0.88 26.50 -0.40
C PHE A 293 -0.45 25.64 0.80
N MET A 294 0.58 24.79 0.66
CA MET A 294 1.10 24.00 1.77
C MET A 294 1.66 24.88 2.89
N LYS A 295 2.37 25.96 2.53
CA LYS A 295 2.83 26.95 3.51
C LYS A 295 1.66 27.60 4.24
N TYR A 296 0.64 28.06 3.52
CA TYR A 296 -0.57 28.64 4.11
C TYR A 296 -1.25 27.67 5.08
N LEU A 297 -1.42 26.38 4.71
CA LEU A 297 -1.99 25.37 5.59
C LEU A 297 -1.17 25.22 6.88
N SER A 298 0.16 25.15 6.75
CA SER A 298 1.07 25.07 7.89
C SER A 298 0.96 26.28 8.82
N ASP A 299 0.94 27.49 8.26
CA ASP A 299 0.78 28.76 9.00
C ASP A 299 -0.57 28.82 9.75
N LYS A 300 -1.59 28.10 9.25
CA LYS A 300 -2.92 27.93 9.89
C LYS A 300 -3.03 26.68 10.78
N GLY A 301 -1.93 25.99 11.03
CA GLY A 301 -1.90 24.83 11.92
C GLY A 301 -2.46 23.52 11.32
N VAL A 302 -2.59 23.43 9.99
CA VAL A 302 -3.04 22.24 9.27
C VAL A 302 -1.84 21.57 8.59
N GLY A 303 -1.55 20.32 8.97
CA GLY A 303 -0.52 19.52 8.34
C GLY A 303 -0.87 19.13 6.90
N SER A 304 0.13 18.96 6.06
CA SER A 304 -0.02 18.43 4.70
C SER A 304 1.21 17.63 4.29
N GLY A 305 1.10 16.79 3.26
CA GLY A 305 2.22 15.97 2.81
C GLY A 305 2.15 15.67 1.31
N ILE A 306 3.31 15.37 0.69
CA ILE A 306 3.39 15.01 -0.73
C ILE A 306 3.74 13.52 -0.85
N TYR A 307 2.85 12.74 -1.41
CA TYR A 307 3.01 11.30 -1.64
C TYR A 307 2.67 10.98 -3.11
N TYR A 308 3.67 10.98 -4.06
CA TYR A 308 5.11 11.14 -3.84
C TYR A 308 5.66 12.32 -4.66
N PRO A 309 6.70 13.03 -4.19
CA PRO A 309 7.19 14.24 -4.88
C PRO A 309 8.00 13.95 -6.14
N CYS A 310 8.36 12.67 -6.36
CA CYS A 310 9.19 12.26 -7.48
C CYS A 310 8.86 10.83 -7.89
N VAL A 311 8.76 10.59 -9.19
CA VAL A 311 8.60 9.23 -9.73
C VAL A 311 9.88 8.40 -9.53
N ILE A 312 9.73 7.09 -9.34
CA ILE A 312 10.82 6.18 -8.94
C ILE A 312 12.01 6.24 -9.89
N TYR A 313 11.80 6.21 -11.20
CA TYR A 313 12.92 6.21 -12.15
C TYR A 313 13.72 7.52 -12.21
N LYS A 314 13.22 8.61 -11.60
CA LYS A 314 13.97 9.87 -11.42
C LYS A 314 14.84 9.87 -10.16
N GLN A 315 14.72 8.90 -9.29
CA GLN A 315 15.57 8.77 -8.11
C GLN A 315 17.02 8.46 -8.51
N PRO A 316 18.03 8.97 -7.76
CA PRO A 316 19.45 8.78 -8.11
C PRO A 316 19.84 7.32 -8.35
N LEU A 317 19.33 6.39 -7.54
CA LEU A 317 19.56 4.95 -7.70
C LEU A 317 19.12 4.46 -9.09
N TYR A 318 17.90 4.78 -9.50
CA TYR A 318 17.34 4.31 -10.76
C TYR A 318 18.01 4.97 -11.98
N LYS A 319 18.42 6.24 -11.86
CA LYS A 319 19.26 6.90 -12.88
C LYS A 319 20.60 6.16 -13.08
N LYS A 320 21.28 5.75 -11.98
CA LYS A 320 22.51 4.94 -12.05
C LYS A 320 22.26 3.57 -12.69
N LEU A 321 21.06 3.00 -12.58
CA LEU A 321 20.64 1.78 -13.24
C LEU A 321 20.24 1.98 -14.72
N GLY A 322 20.39 3.19 -15.26
CA GLY A 322 20.16 3.50 -16.69
C GLY A 322 18.72 3.85 -17.04
N TYR A 323 17.83 4.07 -16.07
CA TYR A 323 16.48 4.53 -16.36
C TYR A 323 16.48 6.00 -16.80
N LYS A 324 15.70 6.28 -17.87
CA LYS A 324 15.59 7.63 -18.45
C LYS A 324 14.38 8.37 -17.86
N THR A 325 14.39 9.70 -17.95
CA THR A 325 13.25 10.55 -17.64
C THR A 325 12.24 10.57 -18.78
N GLY A 326 10.99 10.99 -18.52
CA GLY A 326 9.96 11.13 -19.55
C GLY A 326 9.26 9.82 -19.95
N LEU A 327 9.46 8.73 -19.19
CA LEU A 327 8.85 7.42 -19.49
C LEU A 327 7.33 7.42 -19.25
N CYS A 328 6.86 8.14 -18.22
CA CYS A 328 5.48 8.13 -17.76
C CYS A 328 5.03 9.56 -17.46
N LYS A 329 4.42 10.21 -18.46
CA LYS A 329 4.10 11.63 -18.40
C LYS A 329 3.06 11.98 -17.34
N GLU A 330 2.03 11.14 -17.19
CA GLU A 330 0.97 11.36 -16.20
C GLU A 330 1.49 11.17 -14.77
N ALA A 331 2.36 10.19 -14.55
CA ALA A 331 3.03 9.99 -13.27
C ALA A 331 3.95 11.17 -12.90
N GLU A 332 4.71 11.70 -13.86
CA GLU A 332 5.55 12.87 -13.64
C GLU A 332 4.74 14.12 -13.31
N LYS A 333 3.61 14.33 -14.03
CA LYS A 333 2.69 15.42 -13.77
C LYS A 333 2.04 15.28 -12.39
N ALA A 334 1.57 14.07 -12.04
CA ALA A 334 1.00 13.81 -10.73
C ALA A 334 1.98 14.13 -9.58
N ALA A 335 3.26 13.75 -9.71
CA ALA A 335 4.29 14.06 -8.72
C ALA A 335 4.47 15.57 -8.46
N MET A 336 4.21 16.41 -9.46
CA MET A 336 4.24 17.86 -9.32
C MET A 336 2.98 18.45 -8.70
N GLU A 337 1.82 17.80 -8.84
CA GLU A 337 0.51 18.39 -8.53
C GLU A 337 -0.15 17.82 -7.26
N VAL A 338 0.22 16.60 -6.82
CA VAL A 338 -0.45 15.97 -5.68
C VAL A 338 0.02 16.54 -4.34
N MET A 339 -0.92 16.62 -3.41
CA MET A 339 -0.68 16.76 -1.98
C MET A 339 -1.82 16.10 -1.21
N SER A 340 -1.57 15.75 0.04
CA SER A 340 -2.56 15.10 0.91
C SER A 340 -2.90 15.94 2.12
N LEU A 341 -4.16 15.85 2.54
CA LEU A 341 -4.69 16.48 3.75
C LEU A 341 -4.94 15.41 4.83
N PRO A 342 -4.97 15.79 6.12
CA PRO A 342 -5.26 14.87 7.21
C PRO A 342 -6.65 14.24 7.04
N VAL A 343 -6.74 12.89 7.20
CA VAL A 343 -8.01 12.15 7.04
C VAL A 343 -8.16 11.03 8.08
N HIS A 344 -7.22 10.93 9.03
CA HIS A 344 -7.13 9.84 9.99
C HIS A 344 -8.34 9.78 10.94
N PRO A 345 -8.66 8.59 11.50
CA PRO A 345 -9.89 8.36 12.27
C PRO A 345 -9.91 9.04 13.65
N SER A 346 -8.77 9.57 14.09
CA SER A 346 -8.67 10.33 15.36
C SER A 346 -9.07 11.80 15.21
N LEU A 347 -9.33 12.30 13.98
CA LEU A 347 -9.83 13.66 13.80
C LEU A 347 -11.21 13.81 14.43
N SER A 348 -11.37 14.82 15.28
CA SER A 348 -12.67 15.26 15.76
C SER A 348 -13.47 15.96 14.67
N SER A 349 -14.79 16.07 14.84
CA SER A 349 -15.62 16.82 13.90
C SER A 349 -15.17 18.27 13.78
N VAL A 350 -14.76 18.89 14.90
CA VAL A 350 -14.25 20.27 14.95
C VAL A 350 -12.98 20.44 14.12
N GLU A 351 -12.03 19.49 14.23
CA GLU A 351 -10.80 19.54 13.42
C GLU A 351 -11.08 19.35 11.93
N VAL A 352 -12.04 18.49 11.56
CA VAL A 352 -12.48 18.35 10.16
C VAL A 352 -13.11 19.64 9.65
N ASP A 353 -13.94 20.33 10.45
CA ASP A 353 -14.52 21.63 10.09
C ASP A 353 -13.44 22.70 9.97
N GLU A 354 -12.45 22.71 10.84
CA GLU A 354 -11.33 23.66 10.77
C GLU A 354 -10.49 23.43 9.51
N ILE A 355 -10.18 22.18 9.15
CA ILE A 355 -9.49 21.88 7.88
C ILE A 355 -10.29 22.42 6.69
N ILE A 356 -11.61 22.20 6.66
CA ILE A 356 -12.48 22.67 5.59
C ILE A 356 -12.46 24.19 5.51
N LYS A 357 -12.61 24.88 6.64
CA LYS A 357 -12.58 26.33 6.73
C LYS A 357 -11.25 26.90 6.24
N VAL A 358 -10.13 26.33 6.69
CA VAL A 358 -8.79 26.77 6.29
C VAL A 358 -8.59 26.57 4.78
N VAL A 359 -8.92 25.39 4.23
CA VAL A 359 -8.78 25.13 2.78
C VAL A 359 -9.62 26.10 1.95
N LYS A 360 -10.88 26.35 2.33
CA LYS A 360 -11.76 27.32 1.63
C LYS A 360 -11.31 28.77 1.78
N GLY A 361 -10.57 29.09 2.82
CA GLY A 361 -10.04 30.44 3.08
C GLY A 361 -8.76 30.78 2.32
N TYR A 362 -8.18 29.85 1.56
CA TYR A 362 -7.01 30.13 0.74
C TYR A 362 -7.35 31.06 -0.43
N LYS A 363 -6.64 32.17 -0.48
CA LYS A 363 -6.75 33.16 -1.59
C LYS A 363 -5.50 33.06 -2.45
N ARG A 364 -5.69 32.93 -3.76
CA ARG A 364 -4.62 32.91 -4.77
C ARG A 364 -3.86 34.22 -4.82
#